data_5377e636b9c98763d12f81a8b49294c0
#
_entry.id   5377e636b9c98763d12f81a8b49294c0
#
_cell.length_a   1.000
_cell.length_b   1.000
_cell.length_c   1.000
_cell.angle_alpha   90.00
_cell.angle_beta   90.00
_cell.angle_gamma   90.00
#
_symmetry.space_group_name_H-M   'P 1'
#
loop_
_entity.id
_entity.type
_entity.pdbx_description
1 polymer ?
#
loop_
_entity_poly.entity_id
_entity_poly.type
_entity_poly.pdbx_seq_one_letter_code
_entity_poly.pdbx_strand_id
1 'polypeptide(L)'
;TLPKEAAETVARDANHYAALPDGSRQHSILTYAPSDMPGTLVRMRPFMGQLGTCPSMAMPDSHNAGDFGAFLVGAPHDYAITEEQLVQHKTDGHMDIDAVRAGAILVCPVKVPGAGVYMGDMHAGQGDGEIAGHTMDVSGSVTLQVEVVKNYPIDGPVLFPLEEDLPPLAKPFSEAEKAKGRRLADKWGVTDIDPLAPVSVIGTAANLNEAIENGLSRAAALLDMTVAEVRNRATVNGAIEIGRAPGVIQVTFLAPLAKLDAVGLGD
;
A
#
# COMPACT_ATOMS: atom_id res chain seq x y z
N THR A 1 -8.84 -17.32 1.75
CA THR A 1 -9.81 -17.76 2.78
C THR A 1 -9.06 -18.13 4.04
N LEU A 2 -9.36 -17.44 5.13
CA LEU A 2 -8.81 -17.76 6.44
C LEU A 2 -9.08 -19.22 6.80
N PRO A 3 -8.17 -19.92 7.46
CA PRO A 3 -8.47 -21.16 8.11
C PRO A 3 -9.67 -20.95 9.06
N LYS A 4 -10.61 -21.89 9.07
CA LYS A 4 -11.84 -21.77 9.85
C LYS A 4 -11.58 -21.44 11.32
N GLU A 5 -10.54 -22.04 11.90
CA GLU A 5 -10.12 -21.81 13.30
C GLU A 5 -9.64 -20.38 13.55
N ALA A 6 -8.90 -19.79 12.61
CA ALA A 6 -8.47 -18.40 12.69
C ALA A 6 -9.67 -17.45 12.59
N ALA A 7 -10.61 -17.70 11.68
CA ALA A 7 -11.82 -16.90 11.54
C ALA A 7 -12.72 -16.99 12.78
N GLU A 8 -12.81 -18.15 13.43
CA GLU A 8 -13.57 -18.33 14.67
C GLU A 8 -12.94 -17.61 15.85
N THR A 9 -11.61 -17.59 15.94
CA THR A 9 -10.89 -16.85 16.99
C THR A 9 -11.11 -15.35 16.84
N VAL A 10 -10.96 -14.83 15.63
CA VAL A 10 -11.25 -13.43 15.27
C VAL A 10 -12.65 -13.02 15.64
N ALA A 11 -13.65 -13.76 15.18
CA ALA A 11 -15.04 -13.44 15.42
C ALA A 11 -15.38 -13.40 16.93
N ARG A 12 -14.69 -14.19 17.75
CA ARG A 12 -14.83 -14.18 19.19
C ARG A 12 -14.25 -12.91 19.82
N ASP A 13 -13.06 -12.53 19.38
CA ASP A 13 -12.27 -11.46 19.99
C ASP A 13 -12.68 -10.07 19.44
N ALA A 14 -13.21 -10.02 18.23
CA ALA A 14 -13.74 -8.79 17.61
C ALA A 14 -14.94 -8.17 18.38
N ASN A 15 -15.58 -8.91 19.27
CA ASN A 15 -16.65 -8.38 20.13
C ASN A 15 -16.13 -7.67 21.40
N HIS A 16 -14.83 -7.62 21.61
CA HIS A 16 -14.21 -6.99 22.78
C HIS A 16 -13.54 -5.66 22.38
N TYR A 17 -14.35 -4.69 21.96
CA TYR A 17 -13.87 -3.32 21.83
C TYR A 17 -13.64 -2.74 23.23
N ALA A 18 -12.40 -2.66 23.66
CA ALA A 18 -12.06 -1.80 24.78
C ALA A 18 -12.13 -0.34 24.31
N ALA A 19 -13.10 0.40 24.80
CA ALA A 19 -13.09 1.85 24.62
C ALA A 19 -11.81 2.38 25.26
N LEU A 20 -10.93 3.01 24.48
CA LEU A 20 -9.81 3.77 25.03
C LEU A 20 -10.39 4.95 25.84
N PRO A 21 -9.81 5.30 26.98
CA PRO A 21 -10.26 6.45 27.75
C PRO A 21 -10.28 7.71 26.90
N ASP A 22 -11.29 8.55 27.05
CA ASP A 22 -11.38 9.85 26.37
C ASP A 22 -10.09 10.65 26.57
N GLY A 23 -9.54 11.16 25.47
CA GLY A 23 -8.28 11.91 25.49
C GLY A 23 -7.02 11.03 25.52
N SER A 24 -7.13 9.72 25.33
CA SER A 24 -5.97 8.85 25.14
C SER A 24 -5.18 9.33 23.93
N ARG A 25 -3.91 9.66 24.15
CA ARG A 25 -2.95 9.87 23.07
C ARG A 25 -2.44 8.52 22.59
N GLN A 26 -1.95 8.48 21.37
CA GLN A 26 -1.27 7.29 20.86
C GLN A 26 -0.15 6.89 21.83
N HIS A 27 -0.23 5.68 22.33
CA HIS A 27 0.86 5.06 23.06
C HIS A 27 1.72 4.27 22.09
N SER A 28 3.04 4.29 22.29
CA SER A 28 3.96 3.50 21.44
C SER A 28 3.84 1.99 21.66
N ILE A 29 3.17 1.59 22.72
CA ILE A 29 2.95 0.19 23.09
C ILE A 29 1.51 0.04 23.61
N LEU A 30 0.86 -1.01 23.15
CA LEU A 30 -0.47 -1.40 23.59
C LEU A 30 -0.40 -2.81 24.21
N THR A 31 -1.15 -3.03 25.28
CA THR A 31 -1.38 -4.38 25.78
C THR A 31 -2.55 -4.98 25.02
N TYR A 32 -2.31 -6.11 24.41
CA TYR A 32 -3.29 -6.88 23.66
C TYR A 32 -3.46 -8.25 24.33
N ALA A 33 -4.68 -8.69 24.50
CA ALA A 33 -4.97 -9.91 25.25
C ALA A 33 -6.05 -10.77 24.57
N PRO A 34 -5.83 -11.23 23.33
CA PRO A 34 -6.71 -12.20 22.71
C PRO A 34 -6.67 -13.51 23.51
N SER A 35 -7.68 -14.35 23.33
CA SER A 35 -7.83 -15.59 24.11
C SER A 35 -6.66 -16.55 23.95
N ASP A 36 -6.02 -16.55 22.80
CA ASP A 36 -4.87 -17.39 22.43
C ASP A 36 -3.49 -16.73 22.70
N MET A 37 -3.47 -15.41 22.92
CA MET A 37 -2.24 -14.65 23.20
C MET A 37 -2.41 -13.69 24.39
N PRO A 38 -2.81 -14.15 25.56
CA PRO A 38 -3.07 -13.29 26.72
C PRO A 38 -1.80 -12.55 27.16
N GLY A 39 -1.92 -11.23 27.37
CA GLY A 39 -0.81 -10.40 27.85
C GLY A 39 0.25 -10.05 26.81
N THR A 40 -0.04 -10.20 25.54
CA THR A 40 0.87 -9.79 24.47
C THR A 40 1.04 -8.26 24.45
N LEU A 41 2.29 -7.82 24.36
CA LEU A 41 2.63 -6.42 24.09
C LEU A 41 2.84 -6.21 22.60
N VAL A 42 2.21 -5.18 22.06
CA VAL A 42 2.34 -4.82 20.65
C VAL A 42 2.74 -3.35 20.49
N ARG A 43 3.50 -3.07 19.44
CA ARG A 43 3.83 -1.69 19.09
C ARG A 43 2.69 -1.04 18.32
N MET A 44 2.40 0.22 18.67
CA MET A 44 1.46 1.03 17.93
C MET A 44 2.19 1.70 16.75
N ARG A 45 1.74 1.40 15.56
CA ARG A 45 2.15 2.05 14.30
C ARG A 45 0.92 2.19 13.42
N PRO A 46 0.02 3.15 13.78
CA PRO A 46 -1.28 3.25 13.12
C PRO A 46 -1.15 3.64 11.65
N PHE A 47 -1.97 3.01 10.82
CA PHE A 47 -2.05 3.26 9.39
C PHE A 47 -3.47 3.00 8.87
N MET A 48 -3.71 3.32 7.60
CA MET A 48 -4.99 3.10 6.95
C MET A 48 -4.88 1.83 6.09
N GLY A 49 -5.58 0.76 6.48
CA GLY A 49 -5.70 -0.44 5.67
C GLY A 49 -6.41 -0.14 4.35
N GLN A 50 -7.40 0.76 4.40
CA GLN A 50 -8.15 1.18 3.22
C GLN A 50 -8.05 2.69 3.02
N LEU A 51 -7.45 3.09 1.91
CA LEU A 51 -7.39 4.49 1.45
C LEU A 51 -7.30 4.52 -0.07
N GLY A 52 -8.17 5.27 -0.71
CA GLY A 52 -8.16 5.37 -2.17
C GLY A 52 -9.33 6.17 -2.72
N THR A 53 -9.64 5.93 -3.97
CA THR A 53 -10.81 6.50 -4.65
C THR A 53 -11.92 5.47 -4.75
N CYS A 54 -13.16 5.88 -4.47
CA CYS A 54 -14.31 5.01 -4.67
C CYS A 54 -14.88 5.14 -6.08
N PRO A 55 -15.50 4.07 -6.59
CA PRO A 55 -16.24 4.12 -7.85
C PRO A 55 -17.49 5.01 -7.71
N SER A 56 -17.97 5.54 -8.83
CA SER A 56 -19.18 6.39 -8.86
C SER A 56 -20.50 5.61 -8.90
N MET A 57 -20.45 4.28 -8.80
CA MET A 57 -21.67 3.46 -8.77
C MET A 57 -22.13 3.17 -7.34
N ALA A 58 -23.42 2.95 -7.18
CA ALA A 58 -23.99 2.58 -5.88
C ALA A 58 -23.44 1.23 -5.39
N MET A 59 -22.97 1.21 -4.15
CA MET A 59 -22.53 0.00 -3.47
C MET A 59 -23.20 -0.09 -2.09
N PRO A 60 -23.41 -1.29 -1.56
CA PRO A 60 -23.90 -1.47 -0.18
C PRO A 60 -22.91 -0.91 0.83
N ASP A 61 -23.39 -0.28 1.89
CA ASP A 61 -22.56 0.40 2.92
C ASP A 61 -21.54 -0.51 3.60
N SER A 62 -21.84 -1.79 3.70
CA SER A 62 -20.97 -2.77 4.37
C SER A 62 -19.95 -3.43 3.45
N HIS A 63 -19.83 -3.02 2.20
CA HIS A 63 -18.96 -3.67 1.24
C HIS A 63 -17.67 -2.90 1.05
N ASN A 64 -16.59 -3.64 0.76
CA ASN A 64 -15.28 -3.10 0.52
C ASN A 64 -15.19 -2.37 -0.84
N ALA A 65 -15.25 -1.05 -0.82
CA ALA A 65 -15.18 -0.24 -2.01
C ALA A 65 -13.75 -0.15 -2.59
N GLY A 66 -12.72 -0.36 -1.77
CA GLY A 66 -11.33 -0.32 -2.21
C GLY A 66 -10.99 -1.37 -3.25
N ASP A 67 -11.51 -2.58 -3.09
CA ASP A 67 -11.40 -3.66 -4.06
C ASP A 67 -12.52 -3.64 -5.11
N PHE A 68 -13.36 -2.61 -5.07
CA PHE A 68 -14.59 -2.56 -5.85
C PHE A 68 -15.45 -3.81 -5.67
N GLY A 69 -15.44 -4.38 -4.47
CA GLY A 69 -16.28 -5.53 -4.15
C GLY A 69 -15.93 -6.79 -4.95
N ALA A 70 -14.65 -7.17 -4.99
CA ALA A 70 -14.21 -8.39 -5.68
C ALA A 70 -15.01 -9.65 -5.28
N PHE A 71 -15.49 -9.71 -4.03
CA PHE A 71 -16.37 -10.75 -3.53
C PHE A 71 -17.81 -10.67 -4.09
N LEU A 72 -18.18 -9.60 -4.79
CA LEU A 72 -19.48 -9.45 -5.44
C LEU A 72 -19.54 -10.08 -6.83
N VAL A 73 -18.42 -10.52 -7.40
CA VAL A 73 -18.37 -11.15 -8.71
C VAL A 73 -19.15 -12.47 -8.67
N GLY A 74 -20.22 -12.54 -9.48
CA GLY A 74 -21.07 -13.71 -9.55
C GLY A 74 -21.89 -14.01 -8.29
N ALA A 75 -21.90 -13.13 -7.32
CA ALA A 75 -22.66 -13.33 -6.09
C ALA A 75 -24.18 -13.28 -6.35
N PRO A 76 -24.98 -14.10 -5.63
CA PRO A 76 -26.42 -14.16 -5.86
C PRO A 76 -27.17 -13.03 -5.14
N HIS A 77 -26.94 -11.79 -5.52
CA HIS A 77 -27.61 -10.59 -4.96
C HIS A 77 -27.67 -9.43 -5.97
N ASP A 78 -28.48 -8.41 -5.66
CA ASP A 78 -28.77 -7.27 -6.54
C ASP A 78 -27.55 -6.40 -6.90
N TYR A 79 -26.45 -6.52 -6.16
CA TYR A 79 -25.21 -5.79 -6.39
C TYR A 79 -24.12 -6.64 -7.07
N ALA A 80 -24.49 -7.81 -7.61
CA ALA A 80 -23.57 -8.65 -8.34
C ALA A 80 -22.92 -7.92 -9.51
N ILE A 81 -21.62 -8.08 -9.67
CA ILE A 81 -20.83 -7.51 -10.76
C ILE A 81 -20.18 -8.60 -11.59
N THR A 82 -19.76 -8.27 -12.80
CA THR A 82 -18.98 -9.15 -13.65
C THR A 82 -17.47 -8.96 -13.40
N GLU A 83 -16.67 -9.94 -13.86
CA GLU A 83 -15.21 -9.83 -13.81
C GLU A 83 -14.71 -8.61 -14.60
N GLU A 84 -15.33 -8.31 -15.75
CA GLU A 84 -14.98 -7.16 -16.57
C GLU A 84 -15.25 -5.84 -15.82
N GLN A 85 -16.38 -5.75 -15.11
CA GLN A 85 -16.71 -4.58 -14.28
C GLN A 85 -15.71 -4.42 -13.15
N LEU A 86 -15.31 -5.52 -12.49
CA LEU A 86 -14.29 -5.48 -11.45
C LEU A 86 -12.98 -4.91 -12.02
N VAL A 87 -12.47 -5.45 -13.12
CA VAL A 87 -11.21 -5.01 -13.74
C VAL A 87 -11.29 -3.53 -14.14
N GLN A 88 -12.43 -3.12 -14.74
CA GLN A 88 -12.61 -1.74 -15.20
C GLN A 88 -12.62 -0.72 -14.07
N HIS A 89 -13.22 -1.06 -12.93
CA HIS A 89 -13.52 -0.11 -11.86
C HIS A 89 -12.65 -0.30 -10.61
N LYS A 90 -11.86 -1.35 -10.53
CA LYS A 90 -10.96 -1.62 -9.42
C LYS A 90 -9.98 -0.46 -9.22
N THR A 91 -9.92 0.08 -8.01
CA THR A 91 -9.05 1.19 -7.64
C THR A 91 -7.93 0.80 -6.67
N ASP A 92 -7.92 -0.46 -6.22
CA ASP A 92 -6.91 -1.06 -5.33
C ASP A 92 -6.71 -0.29 -4.00
N GLY A 93 -7.77 0.24 -3.43
CA GLY A 93 -7.71 1.03 -2.19
C GLY A 93 -7.65 0.21 -0.91
N HIS A 94 -7.92 -1.10 -0.94
CA HIS A 94 -7.77 -2.01 0.20
C HIS A 94 -6.42 -2.70 0.14
N MET A 95 -5.41 -2.04 0.68
CA MET A 95 -4.02 -2.44 0.50
C MET A 95 -3.41 -3.12 1.71
N ASP A 96 -3.83 -2.74 2.92
CA ASP A 96 -3.25 -3.16 4.20
C ASP A 96 -1.73 -3.00 4.24
N ILE A 97 -1.24 -1.90 3.65
CA ILE A 97 0.16 -1.53 3.63
C ILE A 97 0.45 -0.57 4.77
N ASP A 98 1.26 -0.98 5.71
CA ASP A 98 1.54 -0.25 6.95
C ASP A 98 2.25 1.11 6.75
N ALA A 99 2.86 1.31 5.59
CA ALA A 99 3.43 2.59 5.19
C ALA A 99 2.39 3.63 4.73
N VAL A 100 1.10 3.27 4.58
CA VAL A 100 -0.01 4.20 4.28
C VAL A 100 -0.46 4.87 5.58
N ARG A 101 0.39 5.69 6.14
CA ARG A 101 0.22 6.34 7.45
C ARG A 101 0.45 7.84 7.42
N ALA A 102 0.25 8.49 8.57
CA ALA A 102 0.41 9.93 8.69
C ALA A 102 1.79 10.42 8.18
N GLY A 103 1.77 11.32 7.20
CA GLY A 103 2.97 11.86 6.55
C GLY A 103 3.30 11.23 5.20
N ALA A 104 2.74 10.07 4.87
CA ALA A 104 2.89 9.46 3.54
C ALA A 104 2.01 10.17 2.50
N ILE A 105 2.42 10.10 1.23
CA ILE A 105 1.64 10.58 0.09
C ILE A 105 1.19 9.37 -0.72
N LEU A 106 -0.12 9.27 -0.97
CA LEU A 106 -0.70 8.21 -1.78
C LEU A 106 -1.36 8.82 -3.02
N VAL A 107 -0.91 8.42 -4.19
CA VAL A 107 -1.50 8.80 -5.48
C VAL A 107 -2.38 7.66 -5.96
N CYS A 108 -3.69 7.91 -6.06
CA CYS A 108 -4.67 6.88 -6.42
C CYS A 108 -5.29 7.15 -7.79
N PRO A 109 -5.56 6.12 -8.60
CA PRO A 109 -6.27 6.29 -9.86
C PRO A 109 -7.73 6.70 -9.61
N VAL A 110 -8.24 7.66 -10.40
CA VAL A 110 -9.66 7.97 -10.49
C VAL A 110 -10.18 7.38 -11.78
N LYS A 111 -10.82 6.23 -11.73
CA LYS A 111 -11.24 5.47 -12.92
C LYS A 111 -12.61 5.86 -13.44
N VAL A 112 -13.43 6.49 -12.62
CA VAL A 112 -14.79 6.89 -13.00
C VAL A 112 -15.09 8.34 -12.61
N PRO A 113 -15.82 9.11 -13.44
CA PRO A 113 -16.23 10.47 -13.08
C PRO A 113 -17.05 10.48 -11.79
N GLY A 114 -16.78 11.44 -10.91
CA GLY A 114 -17.49 11.59 -9.65
C GLY A 114 -17.05 10.67 -8.53
N ALA A 115 -15.98 9.89 -8.70
CA ALA A 115 -15.41 9.11 -7.64
C ALA A 115 -14.97 10.00 -6.46
N GLY A 116 -15.37 9.61 -5.25
CA GLY A 116 -14.98 10.27 -4.00
C GLY A 116 -13.71 9.67 -3.40
N VAL A 117 -13.28 10.21 -2.27
CA VAL A 117 -12.25 9.60 -1.43
C VAL A 117 -12.90 8.51 -0.56
N TYR A 118 -12.30 7.37 -0.53
CA TYR A 118 -12.67 6.23 0.29
C TYR A 118 -11.60 5.99 1.34
N MET A 119 -12.00 5.79 2.58
CA MET A 119 -11.10 5.45 3.68
C MET A 119 -11.82 4.59 4.71
N GLY A 120 -11.06 3.73 5.35
CA GLY A 120 -11.56 2.87 6.42
C GLY A 120 -10.45 1.99 6.97
N ASP A 121 -10.83 1.03 7.82
CA ASP A 121 -9.95 -0.05 8.23
C ASP A 121 -8.64 0.45 8.85
N MET A 122 -8.78 1.29 9.89
CA MET A 122 -7.61 1.81 10.60
C MET A 122 -7.03 0.72 11.49
N HIS A 123 -5.80 0.37 11.25
CA HIS A 123 -5.04 -0.59 12.03
C HIS A 123 -4.15 0.10 13.07
N ALA A 124 -4.09 -0.44 14.27
CA ALA A 124 -3.14 0.03 15.29
C ALA A 124 -1.71 -0.41 15.00
N GLY A 125 -1.54 -1.45 14.22
CA GLY A 125 -0.29 -2.03 13.75
C GLY A 125 -0.55 -3.37 13.11
N GLN A 126 0.38 -3.81 12.26
CA GLN A 126 0.26 -5.05 11.48
C GLN A 126 1.66 -5.59 11.17
N GLY A 127 1.77 -6.89 11.07
CA GLY A 127 2.89 -7.54 10.38
C GLY A 127 2.60 -7.69 8.90
N ASP A 128 3.63 -7.66 8.07
CA ASP A 128 3.51 -7.82 6.63
C ASP A 128 2.66 -9.03 6.25
N GLY A 129 1.74 -8.79 5.33
CA GLY A 129 0.86 -9.81 4.78
C GLY A 129 -0.46 -9.98 5.48
N GLU A 130 -0.66 -9.40 6.66
CA GLU A 130 -1.91 -9.56 7.43
C GLU A 130 -2.43 -11.00 7.36
N ILE A 131 -1.57 -11.96 7.64
CA ILE A 131 -1.79 -13.37 7.28
C ILE A 131 -2.95 -14.05 8.01
N ALA A 132 -3.43 -13.46 9.09
CA ALA A 132 -4.66 -13.87 9.76
C ALA A 132 -5.93 -13.33 9.07
N GLY A 133 -5.77 -12.38 8.12
CA GLY A 133 -6.85 -11.72 7.40
C GLY A 133 -7.53 -10.62 8.20
N HIS A 134 -6.94 -10.20 9.27
CA HIS A 134 -7.30 -9.06 10.12
C HIS A 134 -6.15 -8.77 11.10
N THR A 135 -6.19 -7.62 11.73
CA THR A 135 -5.20 -7.24 12.74
C THR A 135 -5.89 -6.54 13.93
N MET A 136 -5.22 -5.59 14.58
CA MET A 136 -5.80 -4.77 15.64
C MET A 136 -6.50 -3.56 15.00
N ASP A 137 -7.76 -3.72 14.63
CA ASP A 137 -8.57 -2.64 14.11
C ASP A 137 -8.93 -1.66 15.23
N VAL A 138 -8.85 -0.37 14.93
CA VAL A 138 -9.10 0.69 15.89
C VAL A 138 -9.95 1.79 15.27
N SER A 139 -10.68 2.48 16.12
CA SER A 139 -11.36 3.71 15.76
C SER A 139 -10.45 4.91 15.96
N GLY A 140 -10.56 5.90 15.10
CA GLY A 140 -9.78 7.13 15.22
C GLY A 140 -10.29 8.24 14.32
N SER A 141 -9.62 9.39 14.40
CA SER A 141 -9.86 10.51 13.50
C SER A 141 -8.72 10.59 12.48
N VAL A 142 -9.09 10.67 11.21
CA VAL A 142 -8.15 10.78 10.09
C VAL A 142 -8.28 12.15 9.46
N THR A 143 -7.16 12.83 9.24
CA THR A 143 -7.11 14.08 8.49
C THR A 143 -6.38 13.83 7.18
N LEU A 144 -7.05 14.09 6.05
CA LEU A 144 -6.48 13.98 4.73
C LEU A 144 -6.32 15.36 4.09
N GLN A 145 -5.20 15.59 3.44
CA GLN A 145 -5.07 16.64 2.44
C GLN A 145 -5.26 16.00 1.08
N VAL A 146 -6.23 16.51 0.30
CA VAL A 146 -6.59 15.93 -0.99
C VAL A 146 -6.28 16.94 -2.09
N GLU A 147 -5.56 16.47 -3.12
CA GLU A 147 -5.32 17.18 -4.36
C GLU A 147 -5.76 16.34 -5.54
N VAL A 148 -6.31 16.99 -6.58
CA VAL A 148 -6.75 16.30 -7.79
C VAL A 148 -5.82 16.64 -8.95
N VAL A 149 -5.02 15.66 -9.35
CA VAL A 149 -4.17 15.75 -10.55
C VAL A 149 -4.96 15.26 -11.75
N LYS A 150 -5.28 16.16 -12.68
CA LYS A 150 -6.07 15.83 -13.87
C LYS A 150 -5.21 15.21 -14.97
N ASN A 151 -5.82 14.31 -15.73
CA ASN A 151 -5.19 13.65 -16.88
C ASN A 151 -3.91 12.88 -16.52
N TYR A 152 -3.88 12.32 -15.33
CA TYR A 152 -2.76 11.53 -14.83
C TYR A 152 -3.05 10.03 -15.02
N PRO A 153 -2.42 9.37 -16.00
CA PRO A 153 -2.81 8.02 -16.43
C PRO A 153 -2.09 6.95 -15.60
N ILE A 154 -2.47 6.78 -14.33
CA ILE A 154 -2.01 5.64 -13.52
C ILE A 154 -3.08 4.56 -13.47
N ASP A 155 -2.67 3.31 -13.45
CA ASP A 155 -3.58 2.16 -13.37
C ASP A 155 -3.78 1.65 -11.96
N GLY A 156 -2.84 1.86 -11.06
CA GLY A 156 -2.90 1.47 -9.65
C GLY A 156 -2.25 2.51 -8.75
N PRO A 157 -2.34 2.34 -7.41
CA PRO A 157 -1.79 3.29 -6.46
C PRO A 157 -0.26 3.38 -6.52
N VAL A 158 0.25 4.60 -6.28
CA VAL A 158 1.67 4.89 -6.09
C VAL A 158 1.83 5.51 -4.71
N LEU A 159 2.75 5.00 -3.92
CA LEU A 159 2.99 5.42 -2.55
C LEU A 159 4.37 6.06 -2.42
N PHE A 160 4.42 7.18 -1.71
CA PHE A 160 5.64 7.81 -1.22
C PHE A 160 5.63 7.70 0.30
N PRO A 161 6.25 6.64 0.85
CA PRO A 161 6.30 6.42 2.28
C PRO A 161 7.25 7.40 2.96
N LEU A 162 7.19 7.48 4.28
CA LEU A 162 8.23 8.17 5.05
C LEU A 162 9.58 7.47 4.85
N GLU A 163 10.68 8.22 4.96
CA GLU A 163 12.03 7.65 4.80
C GLU A 163 12.31 6.50 5.77
N GLU A 164 11.76 6.57 6.97
CA GLU A 164 11.90 5.50 7.98
C GLU A 164 11.20 4.20 7.59
N ASP A 165 10.17 4.28 6.74
CA ASP A 165 9.37 3.16 6.27
C ASP A 165 9.90 2.55 4.96
N LEU A 166 10.89 3.19 4.35
CA LEU A 166 11.53 2.65 3.15
C LEU A 166 12.37 1.42 3.45
N PRO A 167 12.35 0.40 2.58
CA PRO A 167 13.30 -0.70 2.65
C PRO A 167 14.74 -0.20 2.72
N PRO A 168 15.62 -0.87 3.46
CA PRO A 168 17.00 -0.39 3.66
C PRO A 168 17.76 -0.06 2.37
N LEU A 169 17.52 -0.82 1.29
CA LEU A 169 18.18 -0.61 0.00
C LEU A 169 17.53 0.47 -0.86
N ALA A 170 16.31 0.89 -0.53
CA ALA A 170 15.59 1.95 -1.23
C ALA A 170 15.70 3.32 -0.53
N LYS A 171 16.41 3.42 0.57
CA LYS A 171 16.61 4.72 1.25
C LYS A 171 17.46 5.65 0.39
N PRO A 172 17.16 6.96 0.40
CA PRO A 172 17.97 7.95 -0.28
C PRO A 172 19.42 7.91 0.18
N PHE A 173 20.36 8.04 -0.74
CA PHE A 173 21.79 8.14 -0.40
C PHE A 173 22.10 9.46 0.26
N SER A 174 22.83 9.44 1.35
CA SER A 174 23.42 10.64 1.96
C SER A 174 24.45 11.30 1.05
N GLU A 175 24.74 12.57 1.26
CA GLU A 175 25.76 13.29 0.48
C GLU A 175 27.16 12.65 0.59
N ALA A 176 27.47 12.06 1.75
CA ALA A 176 28.72 11.33 1.94
C ALA A 176 28.78 10.05 1.06
N GLU A 177 27.70 9.30 0.97
CA GLU A 177 27.59 8.11 0.11
C GLU A 177 27.63 8.51 -1.37
N LYS A 178 26.90 9.55 -1.77
CA LYS A 178 26.95 10.10 -3.14
C LYS A 178 28.37 10.52 -3.51
N ALA A 179 29.09 11.22 -2.62
CA ALA A 179 30.46 11.61 -2.84
C ALA A 179 31.43 10.41 -2.94
N LYS A 180 31.19 9.36 -2.14
CA LYS A 180 31.94 8.11 -2.25
C LYS A 180 31.65 7.39 -3.56
N GLY A 181 30.37 7.33 -3.96
CA GLY A 181 29.91 6.75 -5.22
C GLY A 181 30.58 7.42 -6.42
N ARG A 182 30.60 8.75 -6.45
CA ARG A 182 31.27 9.52 -7.52
C ARG A 182 32.78 9.14 -7.64
N ARG A 183 33.51 9.11 -6.52
CA ARG A 183 34.93 8.72 -6.54
C ARG A 183 35.17 7.28 -7.00
N LEU A 184 34.24 6.37 -6.75
CA LEU A 184 34.32 4.99 -7.23
C LEU A 184 34.01 4.91 -8.73
N ALA A 185 33.00 5.66 -9.18
CA ALA A 185 32.63 5.76 -10.60
C ALA A 185 33.79 6.28 -11.45
N ASP A 186 34.43 7.37 -11.03
CA ASP A 186 35.62 7.94 -11.68
C ASP A 186 36.74 6.89 -11.85
N LYS A 187 36.98 6.11 -10.77
CA LYS A 187 38.01 5.05 -10.79
C LYS A 187 37.72 3.95 -11.80
N TRP A 188 36.45 3.72 -12.12
CA TRP A 188 36.01 2.65 -13.02
C TRP A 188 35.60 3.17 -14.40
N GLY A 189 35.82 4.46 -14.65
CA GLY A 189 35.50 5.11 -15.92
C GLY A 189 33.99 5.29 -16.16
N VAL A 190 33.20 5.29 -15.10
CA VAL A 190 31.77 5.62 -15.14
C VAL A 190 31.65 7.14 -14.97
N THR A 191 31.18 7.82 -16.00
CA THR A 191 31.14 9.29 -16.03
C THR A 191 29.89 9.87 -15.40
N ASP A 192 28.76 9.15 -15.46
CA ASP A 192 27.48 9.63 -14.98
C ASP A 192 26.89 8.70 -13.92
N ILE A 193 26.48 9.29 -12.82
CA ILE A 193 25.67 8.62 -11.79
C ILE A 193 24.31 9.32 -11.80
N ASP A 194 23.27 8.58 -12.12
CA ASP A 194 21.91 9.10 -12.10
C ASP A 194 21.51 9.57 -10.71
N PRO A 195 20.90 10.75 -10.56
CA PRO A 195 20.14 11.08 -9.38
C PRO A 195 18.99 10.07 -9.21
N LEU A 196 18.83 9.53 -8.02
CA LEU A 196 17.83 8.50 -7.71
C LEU A 196 16.93 8.98 -6.59
N ALA A 197 15.63 8.63 -6.68
CA ALA A 197 14.67 8.82 -5.61
C ALA A 197 13.78 7.58 -5.43
N PRO A 198 13.27 7.34 -4.22
CA PRO A 198 12.43 6.18 -3.94
C PRO A 198 11.04 6.36 -4.53
N VAL A 199 10.46 5.26 -4.99
CA VAL A 199 9.06 5.15 -5.40
C VAL A 199 8.54 3.78 -5.03
N SER A 200 7.30 3.70 -4.57
CA SER A 200 6.61 2.46 -4.29
C SER A 200 5.37 2.35 -5.19
N VAL A 201 5.28 1.27 -5.94
CA VAL A 201 4.14 1.01 -6.83
C VAL A 201 3.39 -0.22 -6.33
N ILE A 202 2.09 -0.09 -6.19
CA ILE A 202 1.25 -1.15 -5.65
C ILE A 202 0.86 -2.12 -6.77
N GLY A 203 1.06 -3.40 -6.50
CA GLY A 203 0.61 -4.50 -7.33
C GLY A 203 -0.46 -5.33 -6.64
N THR A 204 -1.48 -5.72 -7.38
CA THR A 204 -2.61 -6.48 -6.85
C THR A 204 -3.03 -7.56 -7.82
N ALA A 205 -3.29 -8.76 -7.29
CA ALA A 205 -3.79 -9.89 -8.05
C ALA A 205 -4.41 -10.95 -7.13
N ALA A 206 -4.76 -12.11 -7.69
CA ALA A 206 -5.32 -13.23 -6.92
C ALA A 206 -4.29 -13.90 -5.99
N ASN A 207 -3.00 -13.76 -6.26
CA ASN A 207 -1.91 -14.30 -5.46
C ASN A 207 -0.67 -13.42 -5.53
N LEU A 208 0.29 -13.66 -4.64
CA LEU A 208 1.50 -12.83 -4.51
C LEU A 208 2.36 -12.81 -5.79
N ASN A 209 2.51 -13.92 -6.49
CA ASN A 209 3.33 -13.95 -7.70
C ASN A 209 2.73 -13.07 -8.80
N GLU A 210 1.44 -13.17 -9.01
CA GLU A 210 0.72 -12.33 -9.97
C GLU A 210 0.70 -10.86 -9.53
N ALA A 211 0.55 -10.59 -8.24
CA ALA A 211 0.62 -9.23 -7.70
C ALA A 211 2.01 -8.61 -7.94
N ILE A 212 3.09 -9.37 -7.77
CA ILE A 212 4.46 -8.93 -8.10
C ILE A 212 4.58 -8.57 -9.59
N GLU A 213 4.14 -9.43 -10.49
CA GLU A 213 4.19 -9.14 -11.93
C GLU A 213 3.32 -7.92 -12.30
N ASN A 214 2.17 -7.75 -11.65
CA ASN A 214 1.32 -6.57 -11.83
C ASN A 214 2.03 -5.29 -11.35
N GLY A 215 2.61 -5.29 -10.16
CA GLY A 215 3.35 -4.14 -9.63
C GLY A 215 4.56 -3.75 -10.48
N LEU A 216 5.34 -4.74 -10.92
CA LEU A 216 6.47 -4.53 -11.85
C LEU A 216 6.00 -3.93 -13.17
N SER A 217 4.90 -4.43 -13.73
CA SER A 217 4.34 -3.95 -15.00
C SER A 217 3.80 -2.52 -14.87
N ARG A 218 3.11 -2.20 -13.77
CA ARG A 218 2.63 -0.85 -13.47
C ARG A 218 3.78 0.15 -13.33
N ALA A 219 4.82 -0.22 -12.60
CA ALA A 219 6.01 0.62 -12.44
C ALA A 219 6.73 0.84 -13.79
N ALA A 220 6.85 -0.21 -14.60
CA ALA A 220 7.45 -0.12 -15.94
C ALA A 220 6.66 0.81 -16.86
N ALA A 221 5.34 0.68 -16.90
CA ALA A 221 4.46 1.55 -17.69
C ALA A 221 4.48 3.01 -17.21
N LEU A 222 4.43 3.21 -15.87
CA LEU A 222 4.46 4.55 -15.28
C LEU A 222 5.74 5.30 -15.61
N LEU A 223 6.90 4.64 -15.52
CA LEU A 223 8.21 5.27 -15.65
C LEU A 223 8.83 5.13 -17.04
N ASP A 224 8.07 4.65 -18.03
CA ASP A 224 8.60 4.35 -19.36
C ASP A 224 9.91 3.53 -19.30
N MET A 225 9.82 2.39 -18.60
CA MET A 225 10.91 1.44 -18.40
C MET A 225 10.47 0.05 -18.86
N THR A 226 11.42 -0.84 -19.05
CA THR A 226 11.09 -2.26 -19.24
C THR A 226 10.84 -2.93 -17.87
N VAL A 227 10.01 -3.97 -17.86
CA VAL A 227 9.79 -4.78 -16.64
C VAL A 227 11.11 -5.37 -16.11
N ALA A 228 12.04 -5.72 -17.00
CA ALA A 228 13.36 -6.23 -16.63
C ALA A 228 14.19 -5.17 -15.88
N GLU A 229 14.16 -3.92 -16.33
CA GLU A 229 14.84 -2.81 -15.63
C GLU A 229 14.25 -2.56 -14.25
N VAL A 230 12.92 -2.50 -14.13
CA VAL A 230 12.25 -2.35 -12.84
C VAL A 230 12.61 -3.50 -11.92
N ARG A 231 12.55 -4.75 -12.40
CA ARG A 231 12.91 -5.94 -11.64
C ARG A 231 14.35 -5.90 -11.14
N ASN A 232 15.29 -5.50 -11.99
CA ASN A 232 16.70 -5.35 -11.60
C ASN A 232 16.87 -4.26 -10.55
N ARG A 233 16.22 -3.11 -10.69
CA ARG A 233 16.28 -2.02 -9.70
C ARG A 233 15.69 -2.45 -8.36
N ALA A 234 14.51 -3.06 -8.35
CA ALA A 234 13.91 -3.59 -7.14
C ALA A 234 14.81 -4.65 -6.45
N THR A 235 15.59 -5.41 -7.24
CA THR A 235 16.52 -6.41 -6.71
C THR A 235 17.74 -5.79 -6.03
N VAL A 236 18.33 -4.74 -6.61
CA VAL A 236 19.61 -4.18 -6.13
C VAL A 236 19.45 -2.94 -5.26
N ASN A 237 18.37 -2.17 -5.48
CA ASN A 237 18.10 -0.90 -4.79
C ASN A 237 16.67 -0.83 -4.28
N GLY A 238 16.09 -1.93 -3.86
CA GLY A 238 14.70 -1.95 -3.44
C GLY A 238 14.30 -3.20 -2.70
N ALA A 239 12.99 -3.43 -2.67
CA ALA A 239 12.36 -4.61 -2.10
C ALA A 239 10.97 -4.82 -2.69
N ILE A 240 10.41 -5.99 -2.43
CA ILE A 240 8.98 -6.26 -2.53
C ILE A 240 8.49 -6.56 -1.12
N GLU A 241 7.52 -5.78 -0.66
CA GLU A 241 6.91 -5.91 0.65
C GLU A 241 5.45 -6.32 0.47
N ILE A 242 4.91 -7.06 1.42
CA ILE A 242 3.55 -7.59 1.33
C ILE A 242 2.64 -6.69 2.17
N GLY A 243 1.62 -6.13 1.56
CA GLY A 243 0.54 -5.46 2.28
C GLY A 243 -0.41 -6.49 2.86
N ARG A 244 -1.19 -7.13 2.01
CA ARG A 244 -2.17 -8.15 2.37
C ARG A 244 -1.96 -9.43 1.55
N ALA A 245 -1.80 -10.57 2.23
CA ALA A 245 -1.84 -11.86 1.56
C ALA A 245 -3.32 -12.22 1.21
N PRO A 246 -3.59 -12.88 0.07
CA PRO A 246 -2.57 -13.45 -0.81
C PRO A 246 -2.14 -12.57 -1.99
N GLY A 247 -2.63 -11.33 -2.13
CA GLY A 247 -2.48 -10.68 -3.43
C GLY A 247 -2.30 -9.15 -3.44
N VAL A 248 -1.75 -8.53 -2.39
CA VAL A 248 -1.36 -7.12 -2.40
C VAL A 248 0.09 -6.97 -1.99
N ILE A 249 0.87 -6.30 -2.82
CA ILE A 249 2.28 -6.02 -2.56
C ILE A 249 2.62 -4.57 -2.92
N GLN A 250 3.72 -4.07 -2.40
CA GLN A 250 4.39 -2.89 -2.92
C GLN A 250 5.76 -3.25 -3.50
N VAL A 251 6.06 -2.72 -4.68
CA VAL A 251 7.39 -2.77 -5.29
C VAL A 251 8.05 -1.42 -5.01
N THR A 252 9.02 -1.39 -4.14
CA THR A 252 9.78 -0.19 -3.78
C THR A 252 11.18 -0.25 -4.35
N PHE A 253 11.63 0.82 -5.02
CA PHE A 253 13.00 0.89 -5.56
C PHE A 253 13.44 2.34 -5.78
N LEU A 254 14.76 2.53 -5.94
CA LEU A 254 15.33 3.80 -6.36
C LEU A 254 15.22 3.94 -7.88
N ALA A 255 14.32 4.82 -8.31
CA ALA A 255 14.12 5.17 -9.71
C ALA A 255 15.01 6.34 -10.12
N PRO A 256 15.42 6.47 -11.41
CA PRO A 256 16.04 7.67 -11.92
C PRO A 256 15.13 8.87 -11.72
N LEU A 257 15.65 9.93 -11.09
CA LEU A 257 14.86 11.14 -10.80
C LEU A 257 14.25 11.73 -12.08
N ALA A 258 15.00 11.72 -13.17
CA ALA A 258 14.50 12.20 -14.48
C ALA A 258 13.26 11.43 -14.99
N LYS A 259 13.10 10.17 -14.62
CA LYS A 259 11.89 9.38 -14.95
C LYS A 259 10.70 9.79 -14.06
N LEU A 260 10.96 10.05 -12.78
CA LEU A 260 9.95 10.56 -11.87
C LEU A 260 9.51 11.98 -12.25
N ASP A 261 10.46 12.85 -12.56
CA ASP A 261 10.18 14.22 -13.05
C ASP A 261 9.31 14.21 -14.31
N ALA A 262 9.62 13.32 -15.26
CA ALA A 262 8.88 13.19 -16.52
C ALA A 262 7.40 12.84 -16.32
N VAL A 263 7.07 12.23 -15.20
CA VAL A 263 5.68 11.88 -14.82
C VAL A 263 5.14 12.72 -13.66
N GLY A 264 5.86 13.79 -13.26
CA GLY A 264 5.42 14.71 -12.20
C GLY A 264 5.43 14.10 -10.79
N LEU A 265 6.31 13.15 -10.53
CA LEU A 265 6.49 12.49 -9.24
C LEU A 265 7.89 12.74 -8.64
N GLY A 266 8.66 13.67 -9.20
CA GLY A 266 10.04 13.92 -8.78
C GLY A 266 10.24 14.99 -7.71
N ASP A 267 9.19 15.72 -7.33
CA ASP A 267 9.20 16.82 -6.34
C ASP A 267 8.61 16.41 -4.98
#